data_4fa6fe6d38d59145774f1bf0cd2bea1b
#
_entry.id   4fa6fe6d38d59145774f1bf0cd2bea1b
#
_cell.length_a   1.000
_cell.length_b   1.000
_cell.length_c   1.000
_cell.angle_alpha   90.00
_cell.angle_beta   90.00
_cell.angle_gamma   90.00
#
_symmetry.space_group_name_H-M   'P 1'
#
loop_
_entity.id
_entity.type
_entity.pdbx_description
1 polymer ?
#
loop_
_entity_poly.entity_id
_entity_poly.type
_entity_poly.pdbx_seq_one_letter_code
_entity_poly.pdbx_strand_id
1 'polypeptide(L)'
;MAQKVAIYLRVSKKDNSQDTENQLLQLQEFCITNGYVIYKIYQDNESGKKGRNERQGFDGLFKDARAKKFNLVLFWALDRFSREGMFKTIKYLEQLEGYGIRFRSLTEDYLHTDNELTRNLLLAMMSTFAKLEIQKISDRTKAGLERARKQGKVLGRVPVGEETIRKIRELRSSGKTISKTAKILKISVSTVRKYQ
;
A
#
# COMPACT_ATOMS: atom_id res chain seq x y z
N MET A 1 33.49 6.32 -11.41
CA MET A 1 32.48 5.87 -12.40
C MET A 1 31.30 6.82 -12.32
N ALA A 2 30.71 7.23 -13.45
CA ALA A 2 29.55 8.10 -13.47
C ALA A 2 28.35 7.38 -12.79
N GLN A 3 27.61 8.10 -11.95
CA GLN A 3 26.47 7.57 -11.24
C GLN A 3 25.30 7.35 -12.21
N LYS A 4 24.80 6.12 -12.31
CA LYS A 4 23.64 5.77 -13.12
C LYS A 4 22.35 6.05 -12.34
N VAL A 5 21.44 6.81 -12.95
CA VAL A 5 20.19 7.28 -12.32
C VAL A 5 18.99 6.77 -13.09
N ALA A 6 18.00 6.24 -12.36
CA ALA A 6 16.67 6.00 -12.87
C ALA A 6 15.77 7.17 -12.47
N ILE A 7 15.07 7.77 -13.43
CA ILE A 7 14.07 8.81 -13.15
C ILE A 7 12.71 8.12 -13.08
N TYR A 8 11.95 8.42 -12.02
CA TYR A 8 10.54 7.99 -11.90
C TYR A 8 9.61 9.19 -11.94
N LEU A 9 8.64 9.11 -12.84
CA LEU A 9 7.59 10.11 -13.03
C LEU A 9 6.21 9.47 -12.87
N ARG A 10 5.33 10.16 -12.19
CA ARG A 10 3.93 9.78 -12.12
C ARG A 10 3.06 10.96 -12.53
N VAL A 11 2.27 10.72 -13.56
CA VAL A 11 1.36 11.70 -14.15
C VAL A 11 -0.06 11.39 -13.69
N SER A 12 -0.75 12.37 -13.17
CA SER A 12 -2.18 12.29 -12.90
C SER A 12 -2.96 12.67 -14.17
N LYS A 13 -4.08 12.01 -14.44
CA LYS A 13 -4.99 12.39 -15.54
C LYS A 13 -5.54 13.82 -15.43
N LYS A 14 -5.39 14.46 -14.26
CA LYS A 14 -5.81 15.85 -13.98
C LYS A 14 -4.68 16.87 -14.12
N ASP A 15 -3.43 16.40 -14.10
CA ASP A 15 -2.28 17.28 -14.27
C ASP A 15 -2.13 17.55 -15.78
N ASN A 16 -2.07 18.84 -16.14
CA ASN A 16 -1.79 19.25 -17.52
C ASN A 16 -0.47 18.58 -17.96
N SER A 17 -0.42 18.12 -19.21
CA SER A 17 0.81 17.55 -19.82
C SER A 17 2.03 18.45 -19.59
N GLN A 18 1.84 19.76 -19.56
CA GLN A 18 2.83 20.79 -19.34
C GLN A 18 3.55 20.69 -17.96
N ASP A 19 2.81 20.37 -16.88
CA ASP A 19 3.41 20.19 -15.54
C ASP A 19 4.34 18.99 -15.48
N THR A 20 4.00 17.92 -16.20
CA THR A 20 4.81 16.71 -16.23
C THR A 20 6.07 16.89 -17.07
N GLU A 21 5.97 17.59 -18.19
CA GLU A 21 7.12 17.93 -19.03
C GLU A 21 8.10 18.82 -18.27
N ASN A 22 7.60 19.83 -17.55
CA ASN A 22 8.42 20.69 -16.70
C ASN A 22 9.13 19.91 -15.59
N GLN A 23 8.43 18.98 -14.92
CA GLN A 23 9.05 18.11 -13.92
C GLN A 23 10.18 17.25 -14.52
N LEU A 24 9.94 16.67 -15.70
CA LEU A 24 10.95 15.88 -16.38
C LEU A 24 12.17 16.71 -16.76
N LEU A 25 11.96 17.90 -17.34
CA LEU A 25 13.06 18.81 -17.71
C LEU A 25 13.93 19.15 -16.50
N GLN A 26 13.33 19.51 -15.36
CA GLN A 26 14.08 19.84 -14.15
C GLN A 26 14.86 18.64 -13.59
N LEU A 27 14.28 17.43 -13.64
CA LEU A 27 14.97 16.20 -13.24
C LEU A 27 16.16 15.88 -14.17
N GLN A 28 16.01 16.14 -15.47
CA GLN A 28 17.10 15.98 -16.45
C GLN A 28 18.20 17.02 -16.26
N GLU A 29 17.84 18.29 -16.07
CA GLU A 29 18.79 19.36 -15.76
C GLU A 29 19.58 19.06 -14.49
N PHE A 30 18.90 18.56 -13.46
CA PHE A 30 19.55 18.12 -12.23
C PHE A 30 20.58 17.00 -12.50
N CYS A 31 20.23 16.03 -13.34
CA CYS A 31 21.17 14.96 -13.72
C CYS A 31 22.40 15.53 -14.46
N ILE A 32 22.20 16.45 -15.40
CA ILE A 32 23.28 17.09 -16.16
C ILE A 32 24.20 17.85 -15.23
N THR A 33 23.63 18.72 -14.36
CA THR A 33 24.38 19.54 -13.42
C THR A 33 25.25 18.72 -12.46
N ASN A 34 24.75 17.54 -12.04
CA ASN A 34 25.49 16.67 -11.13
C ASN A 34 26.34 15.59 -11.82
N GLY A 35 26.46 15.62 -13.14
CA GLY A 35 27.24 14.66 -13.92
C GLY A 35 26.68 13.23 -13.85
N TYR A 36 25.37 13.08 -13.67
CA TYR A 36 24.69 11.78 -13.61
C TYR A 36 24.34 11.27 -15.00
N VAL A 37 24.44 9.96 -15.19
CA VAL A 37 24.03 9.30 -16.43
C VAL A 37 22.63 8.70 -16.24
N ILE A 38 21.66 9.20 -17.00
CA ILE A 38 20.29 8.68 -16.97
C ILE A 38 20.28 7.29 -17.60
N TYR A 39 20.00 6.27 -16.79
CA TYR A 39 19.82 4.90 -17.24
C TYR A 39 18.50 4.73 -17.99
N LYS A 40 17.39 5.16 -17.36
CA LYS A 40 16.04 5.04 -17.92
C LYS A 40 15.05 5.94 -17.18
N ILE A 41 14.03 6.38 -17.90
CA ILE A 41 12.88 7.11 -17.37
C ILE A 41 11.72 6.11 -17.27
N TYR A 42 11.16 5.96 -16.08
CA TYR A 42 9.98 5.16 -15.81
C TYR A 42 8.79 6.08 -15.56
N GLN A 43 7.70 5.85 -16.27
CA GLN A 43 6.53 6.72 -16.21
C GLN A 43 5.25 5.90 -16.02
N ASP A 44 4.38 6.38 -15.13
CA ASP A 44 3.03 5.87 -14.95
C ASP A 44 1.99 6.98 -15.09
N ASN A 45 0.97 6.76 -15.93
CA ASN A 45 -0.09 7.73 -16.25
C ASN A 45 -1.37 7.41 -15.47
N GLU A 46 -1.30 7.18 -14.16
CA GLU A 46 -2.44 6.70 -13.40
C GLU A 46 -2.68 7.46 -12.09
N SER A 47 -3.91 7.33 -11.57
CA SER A 47 -4.23 7.83 -10.24
C SER A 47 -3.45 7.03 -9.19
N GLY A 48 -2.73 7.71 -8.30
CA GLY A 48 -1.84 7.10 -7.31
C GLY A 48 -2.51 6.23 -6.23
N LYS A 49 -3.79 5.86 -6.42
CA LYS A 49 -4.51 4.90 -5.56
C LYS A 49 -4.29 3.44 -5.98
N LYS A 50 -3.77 3.21 -7.18
CA LYS A 50 -3.48 1.86 -7.67
C LYS A 50 -2.21 1.31 -7.01
N GLY A 51 -2.24 0.04 -6.62
CA GLY A 51 -1.11 -0.66 -6.04
C GLY A 51 0.07 -0.81 -7.01
N ARG A 52 1.23 -1.19 -6.49
CA ARG A 52 2.47 -1.35 -7.27
C ARG A 52 2.29 -2.23 -8.51
N ASN A 53 1.57 -3.35 -8.38
CA ASN A 53 1.39 -4.33 -9.46
C ASN A 53 0.53 -3.81 -10.64
N GLU A 54 -0.17 -2.68 -10.44
CA GLU A 54 -0.98 -2.04 -11.47
C GLU A 54 -0.25 -0.88 -12.16
N ARG A 55 0.99 -0.57 -11.72
CA ARG A 55 1.84 0.50 -12.24
C ARG A 55 3.04 -0.11 -12.97
N GLN A 56 2.92 -0.27 -14.29
CA GLN A 56 3.95 -0.92 -15.11
C GLN A 56 5.33 -0.24 -15.03
N GLY A 57 5.37 1.11 -15.02
CA GLY A 57 6.59 1.87 -14.85
C GLY A 57 7.22 1.63 -13.49
N PHE A 58 6.45 1.66 -12.42
CA PHE A 58 6.90 1.43 -11.05
C PHE A 58 7.39 -0.01 -10.84
N ASP A 59 6.67 -0.99 -11.40
CA ASP A 59 7.11 -2.39 -11.31
C ASP A 59 8.40 -2.61 -12.09
N GLY A 60 8.51 -2.01 -13.30
CA GLY A 60 9.73 -2.01 -14.10
C GLY A 60 10.92 -1.38 -13.36
N LEU A 61 10.70 -0.25 -12.66
CA LEU A 61 11.72 0.40 -11.83
C LEU A 61 12.25 -0.57 -10.76
N PHE A 62 11.37 -1.22 -10.01
CA PHE A 62 11.78 -2.14 -8.94
C PHE A 62 12.43 -3.43 -9.45
N LYS A 63 12.00 -3.92 -10.62
CA LYS A 63 12.64 -5.05 -11.30
C LYS A 63 14.08 -4.73 -11.68
N ASP A 64 14.31 -3.56 -12.28
CA ASP A 64 15.63 -3.11 -12.69
C ASP A 64 16.50 -2.67 -11.49
N ALA A 65 15.90 -2.13 -10.42
CA ALA A 65 16.57 -1.86 -9.15
C ALA A 65 17.11 -3.14 -8.50
N ARG A 66 16.30 -4.20 -8.44
CA ARG A 66 16.73 -5.52 -7.95
C ARG A 66 17.89 -6.09 -8.77
N ALA A 67 17.90 -5.84 -10.06
CA ALA A 67 18.98 -6.23 -10.98
C ALA A 67 20.18 -5.27 -10.93
N LYS A 68 20.18 -4.26 -10.05
CA LYS A 68 21.25 -3.26 -9.85
C LYS A 68 21.69 -2.54 -11.14
N LYS A 69 20.75 -2.24 -12.04
CA LYS A 69 21.04 -1.59 -13.32
C LYS A 69 21.39 -0.11 -13.19
N PHE A 70 21.06 0.50 -12.06
CA PHE A 70 21.35 1.87 -11.68
C PHE A 70 21.67 1.95 -10.18
N ASN A 71 22.11 3.13 -9.71
CA ASN A 71 22.55 3.32 -8.32
C ASN A 71 21.66 4.29 -7.54
N LEU A 72 20.87 5.10 -8.24
CA LEU A 72 20.03 6.13 -7.67
C LEU A 72 18.67 6.16 -8.38
N VAL A 73 17.60 6.31 -7.60
CA VAL A 73 16.26 6.68 -8.09
C VAL A 73 16.04 8.16 -7.79
N LEU A 74 15.74 8.93 -8.82
CA LEU A 74 15.39 10.34 -8.73
C LEU A 74 13.91 10.50 -9.04
N PHE A 75 13.18 11.23 -8.21
CA PHE A 75 11.77 11.57 -8.40
C PHE A 75 11.52 13.01 -7.98
N TRP A 76 10.41 13.58 -8.46
CA TRP A 76 10.07 14.98 -8.21
C TRP A 76 9.79 15.25 -6.73
N ALA A 77 8.81 14.54 -6.16
CA ALA A 77 8.39 14.66 -4.78
C ALA A 77 7.88 13.30 -4.26
N LEU A 78 7.82 13.13 -2.94
CA LEU A 78 7.43 11.86 -2.30
C LEU A 78 5.99 11.47 -2.66
N ASP A 79 5.08 12.44 -2.76
CA ASP A 79 3.70 12.21 -3.17
C ASP A 79 3.59 11.80 -4.65
N ARG A 80 4.57 12.18 -5.47
CA ARG A 80 4.71 11.74 -6.87
C ARG A 80 5.34 10.35 -6.97
N PHE A 81 6.15 9.97 -6.01
CA PHE A 81 6.69 8.61 -5.92
C PHE A 81 5.62 7.59 -5.53
N SER A 82 4.82 7.86 -4.48
CA SER A 82 3.71 6.99 -4.10
C SER A 82 2.57 7.75 -3.39
N ARG A 83 1.31 7.42 -3.70
CA ARG A 83 0.09 7.89 -3.00
C ARG A 83 -0.61 6.79 -2.20
N GLU A 84 0.05 5.66 -1.98
CA GLU A 84 -0.53 4.53 -1.25
C GLU A 84 -0.48 4.72 0.27
N GLY A 85 -0.18 5.94 0.71
CA GLY A 85 0.01 6.31 2.10
C GLY A 85 1.47 6.15 2.55
N MET A 86 1.82 6.89 3.62
CA MET A 86 3.18 7.00 4.13
C MET A 86 3.81 5.63 4.43
N PHE A 87 3.06 4.71 5.03
CA PHE A 87 3.56 3.40 5.40
C PHE A 87 4.04 2.56 4.20
N LYS A 88 3.26 2.53 3.11
CA LYS A 88 3.68 1.80 1.91
C LYS A 88 4.83 2.49 1.20
N THR A 89 4.81 3.81 1.15
CA THR A 89 5.89 4.61 0.56
C THR A 89 7.22 4.33 1.24
N ILE A 90 7.24 4.29 2.56
CA ILE A 90 8.44 3.92 3.34
C ILE A 90 8.92 2.52 2.99
N LYS A 91 8.03 1.55 2.93
CA LYS A 91 8.40 0.17 2.54
C LYS A 91 9.04 0.11 1.15
N TYR A 92 8.59 0.92 0.22
CA TYR A 92 9.21 1.00 -1.09
C TYR A 92 10.62 1.61 -1.03
N LEU A 93 10.82 2.65 -0.23
CA LEU A 93 12.13 3.25 -0.04
C LEU A 93 13.09 2.29 0.68
N GLU A 94 12.64 1.62 1.75
CA GLU A 94 13.40 0.56 2.43
C GLU A 94 13.76 -0.58 1.47
N GLN A 95 12.87 -0.95 0.56
CA GLN A 95 13.12 -1.99 -0.44
C GLN A 95 14.18 -1.56 -1.46
N LEU A 96 14.17 -0.30 -1.93
CA LEU A 96 15.23 0.23 -2.79
C LEU A 96 16.57 0.19 -2.08
N GLU A 97 16.60 0.60 -0.83
CA GLU A 97 17.79 0.58 0.00
C GLU A 97 18.31 -0.85 0.22
N GLY A 98 17.42 -1.81 0.48
CA GLY A 98 17.75 -3.23 0.57
C GLY A 98 18.39 -3.81 -0.71
N TYR A 99 18.12 -3.19 -1.86
CA TYR A 99 18.80 -3.49 -3.12
C TYR A 99 20.14 -2.73 -3.29
N GLY A 100 20.47 -1.85 -2.35
CA GLY A 100 21.64 -0.97 -2.44
C GLY A 100 21.43 0.22 -3.38
N ILE A 101 20.18 0.59 -3.68
CA ILE A 101 19.81 1.71 -4.55
C ILE A 101 19.46 2.90 -3.66
N ARG A 102 20.18 4.00 -3.87
CA ARG A 102 19.89 5.28 -3.22
C ARG A 102 18.65 5.92 -3.81
N PHE A 103 18.04 6.85 -3.09
CA PHE A 103 16.94 7.65 -3.61
C PHE A 103 17.14 9.14 -3.28
N ARG A 104 16.55 10.00 -4.12
CA ARG A 104 16.53 11.44 -3.93
C ARG A 104 15.25 12.04 -4.46
N SER A 105 14.63 12.91 -3.68
CA SER A 105 13.59 13.83 -4.13
C SER A 105 14.21 15.11 -4.66
N LEU A 106 13.63 15.71 -5.70
CA LEU A 106 14.09 16.98 -6.21
C LEU A 106 13.59 18.17 -5.37
N THR A 107 12.35 18.08 -4.86
CA THR A 107 11.72 19.19 -4.12
C THR A 107 11.91 19.09 -2.60
N GLU A 108 12.28 17.92 -2.10
CA GLU A 108 12.50 17.68 -0.68
C GLU A 108 13.96 17.41 -0.40
N ASP A 109 14.76 18.46 -0.18
CA ASP A 109 16.21 18.37 0.03
C ASP A 109 16.62 17.45 1.19
N TYR A 110 15.74 17.26 2.17
CA TYR A 110 15.98 16.32 3.28
C TYR A 110 15.79 14.84 2.87
N LEU A 111 15.19 14.58 1.68
CA LEU A 111 14.95 13.24 1.15
C LEU A 111 16.07 12.80 0.19
N HIS A 112 17.31 12.83 0.66
CA HIS A 112 18.45 12.29 -0.06
C HIS A 112 19.26 11.34 0.82
N THR A 113 19.74 10.25 0.21
CA THR A 113 20.43 9.17 0.95
C THR A 113 21.93 9.16 0.70
N ASP A 114 22.52 10.32 0.39
CA ASP A 114 23.96 10.41 0.15
C ASP A 114 24.79 10.26 1.44
N ASN A 115 24.20 10.59 2.59
CA ASN A 115 24.80 10.38 3.90
C ASN A 115 24.04 9.25 4.63
N GLU A 116 24.76 8.21 5.05
CA GLU A 116 24.19 7.05 5.73
C GLU A 116 23.49 7.41 7.03
N LEU A 117 24.03 8.31 7.83
CA LEU A 117 23.42 8.75 9.07
C LEU A 117 22.10 9.47 8.82
N THR A 118 22.10 10.43 7.88
CA THR A 118 20.88 11.17 7.49
C THR A 118 19.81 10.23 6.95
N ARG A 119 20.20 9.26 6.12
CA ARG A 119 19.31 8.23 5.58
C ARG A 119 18.66 7.40 6.68
N ASN A 120 19.46 6.88 7.61
CA ASN A 120 18.97 6.03 8.69
C ASN A 120 18.04 6.81 9.63
N LEU A 121 18.38 8.05 9.96
CA LEU A 121 17.54 8.93 10.74
C LEU A 121 16.20 9.21 10.05
N LEU A 122 16.24 9.53 8.75
CA LEU A 122 15.06 9.80 7.95
C LEU A 122 14.12 8.60 7.92
N LEU A 123 14.65 7.40 7.60
CA LEU A 123 13.86 6.18 7.56
C LEU A 123 13.25 5.85 8.94
N ALA A 124 14.01 6.04 10.01
CA ALA A 124 13.52 5.85 11.37
C ALA A 124 12.37 6.83 11.73
N MET A 125 12.51 8.11 11.39
CA MET A 125 11.46 9.11 11.58
C MET A 125 10.21 8.76 10.76
N MET A 126 10.36 8.47 9.48
CA MET A 126 9.26 8.12 8.59
C MET A 126 8.53 6.85 9.07
N SER A 127 9.28 5.83 9.51
CA SER A 127 8.71 4.60 10.09
C SER A 127 7.89 4.90 11.35
N THR A 128 8.36 5.81 12.19
CA THR A 128 7.65 6.25 13.42
C THR A 128 6.35 6.96 13.05
N PHE A 129 6.37 7.89 12.10
CA PHE A 129 5.16 8.57 11.63
C PHE A 129 4.14 7.59 11.03
N ALA A 130 4.59 6.60 10.25
CA ALA A 130 3.72 5.58 9.71
C ALA A 130 3.02 4.76 10.81
N LYS A 131 3.74 4.39 11.88
CA LYS A 131 3.16 3.70 13.04
C LYS A 131 2.11 4.56 13.74
N LEU A 132 2.39 5.85 13.94
CA LEU A 132 1.43 6.80 14.54
C LEU A 132 0.17 6.96 13.68
N GLU A 133 0.29 6.97 12.36
CA GLU A 133 -0.87 7.05 11.47
C GLU A 133 -1.74 5.78 11.56
N ILE A 134 -1.13 4.61 11.60
CA ILE A 134 -1.84 3.33 11.81
C ILE A 134 -2.57 3.35 13.15
N GLN A 135 -1.91 3.81 14.21
CA GLN A 135 -2.53 3.94 15.54
C GLN A 135 -3.76 4.86 15.49
N LYS A 136 -3.65 6.04 14.88
CA LYS A 136 -4.79 6.97 14.71
C LYS A 136 -5.96 6.34 13.94
N ILE A 137 -5.69 5.56 12.89
CA ILE A 137 -6.71 4.85 12.12
C ILE A 137 -7.38 3.79 13.00
N SER A 138 -6.61 3.02 13.76
CA SER A 138 -7.11 2.02 14.72
C SER A 138 -8.03 2.67 15.76
N ASP A 139 -7.59 3.77 16.37
CA ASP A 139 -8.35 4.46 17.40
C ASP A 139 -9.67 5.05 16.85
N ARG A 140 -9.62 5.62 15.65
CA ARG A 140 -10.83 6.10 14.95
C ARG A 140 -11.81 4.96 14.66
N THR A 141 -11.30 3.81 14.23
CA THR A 141 -12.12 2.61 13.97
C THR A 141 -12.75 2.09 15.26
N LYS A 142 -11.99 1.98 16.35
CA LYS A 142 -12.50 1.55 17.66
C LYS A 142 -13.59 2.50 18.17
N ALA A 143 -13.35 3.80 18.10
CA ALA A 143 -14.35 4.81 18.48
C ALA A 143 -15.63 4.72 17.61
N GLY A 144 -15.49 4.46 16.31
CA GLY A 144 -16.62 4.22 15.41
C GLY A 144 -17.42 2.99 15.77
N LEU A 145 -16.77 1.87 16.08
CA LEU A 145 -17.40 0.63 16.51
C LEU A 145 -18.12 0.80 17.87
N GLU A 146 -17.50 1.52 18.80
CA GLU A 146 -18.12 1.81 20.09
C GLU A 146 -19.38 2.67 19.93
N ARG A 147 -19.33 3.69 19.08
CA ARG A 147 -20.51 4.52 18.74
C ARG A 147 -21.62 3.67 18.14
N ALA A 148 -21.29 2.77 17.22
CA ALA A 148 -22.26 1.88 16.60
C ALA A 148 -22.92 0.94 17.62
N ARG A 149 -22.14 0.40 18.59
CA ARG A 149 -22.68 -0.40 19.72
C ARG A 149 -23.62 0.41 20.59
N LYS A 150 -23.27 1.64 20.94
CA LYS A 150 -24.14 2.53 21.73
C LYS A 150 -25.43 2.88 20.99
N GLN A 151 -25.42 2.86 19.65
CA GLN A 151 -26.63 3.01 18.82
C GLN A 151 -27.43 1.71 18.64
N GLY A 152 -27.10 0.64 19.35
CA GLY A 152 -27.79 -0.65 19.25
C GLY A 152 -27.51 -1.45 17.98
N LYS A 153 -26.53 -1.05 17.16
CA LYS A 153 -26.18 -1.79 15.94
C LYS A 153 -25.46 -3.10 16.29
N VAL A 154 -25.98 -4.21 15.77
CA VAL A 154 -25.32 -5.51 15.88
C VAL A 154 -24.08 -5.51 14.98
N LEU A 155 -22.90 -5.65 15.60
CA LEU A 155 -21.61 -5.72 14.89
C LEU A 155 -21.23 -7.17 14.64
N GLY A 156 -20.77 -7.45 13.45
CA GLY A 156 -20.34 -8.79 13.04
C GLY A 156 -21.38 -9.52 12.20
N ARG A 157 -21.23 -10.84 12.09
CA ARG A 157 -22.14 -11.67 11.30
C ARG A 157 -23.50 -11.71 11.97
N VAL A 158 -24.55 -11.48 11.18
CA VAL A 158 -25.94 -11.60 11.66
C VAL A 158 -26.15 -12.99 12.28
N PRO A 159 -26.69 -13.06 13.50
CA PRO A 159 -26.99 -14.33 14.13
C PRO A 159 -27.97 -15.18 13.29
N VAL A 160 -27.87 -16.48 13.42
CA VAL A 160 -28.83 -17.37 12.78
C VAL A 160 -30.21 -17.15 13.43
N GLY A 161 -31.25 -16.96 12.62
CA GLY A 161 -32.58 -16.69 13.11
C GLY A 161 -33.13 -17.87 13.97
N GLU A 162 -33.92 -17.54 14.98
CA GLU A 162 -34.47 -18.51 15.93
C GLU A 162 -35.25 -19.64 15.25
N GLU A 163 -36.01 -19.33 14.20
CA GLU A 163 -36.73 -20.33 13.40
C GLU A 163 -35.78 -21.36 12.78
N THR A 164 -34.62 -20.92 12.27
CA THR A 164 -33.61 -21.84 11.74
C THR A 164 -32.99 -22.68 12.83
N ILE A 165 -32.74 -22.09 13.99
CA ILE A 165 -32.24 -22.83 15.18
C ILE A 165 -33.26 -23.90 15.63
N ARG A 166 -34.56 -23.56 15.67
CA ARG A 166 -35.62 -24.50 15.98
C ARG A 166 -35.66 -25.66 14.99
N LYS A 167 -35.63 -25.38 13.69
CA LYS A 167 -35.56 -26.40 12.62
C LYS A 167 -34.33 -27.31 12.72
N ILE A 168 -33.19 -26.77 13.12
CA ILE A 168 -31.98 -27.57 13.37
C ILE A 168 -32.28 -28.60 14.48
N ARG A 169 -32.81 -28.15 15.60
CA ARG A 169 -33.11 -29.01 16.75
C ARG A 169 -34.14 -30.08 16.43
N GLU A 170 -35.22 -29.74 15.74
CA GLU A 170 -36.26 -30.67 15.29
C GLU A 170 -35.70 -31.76 14.35
N LEU A 171 -34.86 -31.39 13.39
CA LEU A 171 -34.27 -32.37 12.49
C LEU A 171 -33.22 -33.25 13.20
N ARG A 172 -32.53 -32.71 14.20
CA ARG A 172 -31.56 -33.47 14.98
C ARG A 172 -32.27 -34.45 15.94
N SER A 173 -33.32 -34.04 16.59
CA SER A 173 -34.14 -34.94 17.47
C SER A 173 -34.87 -36.03 16.68
N SER A 174 -35.19 -35.81 15.40
CA SER A 174 -35.69 -36.84 14.49
C SER A 174 -34.64 -37.83 13.97
N GLY A 175 -33.40 -37.79 14.52
CA GLY A 175 -32.32 -38.73 14.18
C GLY A 175 -31.56 -38.41 12.88
N LYS A 176 -31.79 -37.25 12.23
CA LYS A 176 -31.04 -36.89 11.03
C LYS A 176 -29.60 -36.51 11.36
N THR A 177 -28.65 -36.94 10.53
CA THR A 177 -27.23 -36.61 10.70
C THR A 177 -26.99 -35.13 10.50
N ILE A 178 -25.90 -34.60 11.09
CA ILE A 178 -25.46 -33.18 10.92
C ILE A 178 -25.38 -32.80 9.46
N SER A 179 -24.75 -33.65 8.63
CA SER A 179 -24.59 -33.41 7.19
C SER A 179 -25.93 -33.37 6.45
N LYS A 180 -26.88 -34.26 6.78
CA LYS A 180 -28.23 -34.24 6.18
C LYS A 180 -28.99 -32.99 6.60
N THR A 181 -28.95 -32.60 7.88
CA THR A 181 -29.56 -31.38 8.39
C THR A 181 -28.98 -30.10 7.69
N ALA A 182 -27.67 -30.04 7.52
CA ALA A 182 -27.01 -28.93 6.82
C ALA A 182 -27.47 -28.80 5.36
N LYS A 183 -27.62 -29.94 4.66
CA LYS A 183 -28.13 -29.97 3.28
C LYS A 183 -29.60 -29.54 3.19
N ILE A 184 -30.47 -30.04 4.07
CA ILE A 184 -31.91 -29.72 4.08
C ILE A 184 -32.11 -28.21 4.31
N LEU A 185 -31.41 -27.64 5.29
CA LEU A 185 -31.56 -26.22 5.65
C LEU A 185 -30.67 -25.26 4.83
N LYS A 186 -29.87 -25.79 3.90
CA LYS A 186 -28.91 -25.03 3.05
C LYS A 186 -27.97 -24.13 3.88
N ILE A 187 -27.49 -24.65 5.01
CA ILE A 187 -26.56 -23.96 5.93
C ILE A 187 -25.28 -24.78 6.09
N SER A 188 -24.26 -24.16 6.67
CA SER A 188 -22.98 -24.85 6.90
C SER A 188 -23.09 -25.93 7.98
N VAL A 189 -22.32 -26.99 7.83
CA VAL A 189 -22.17 -28.06 8.84
C VAL A 189 -21.75 -27.50 10.21
N SER A 190 -20.90 -26.50 10.22
CA SER A 190 -20.45 -25.80 11.43
C SER A 190 -21.63 -25.08 12.15
N THR A 191 -22.54 -24.50 11.37
CA THR A 191 -23.76 -23.88 11.93
C THR A 191 -24.64 -24.91 12.60
N VAL A 192 -24.90 -26.07 11.97
CA VAL A 192 -25.69 -27.15 12.58
C VAL A 192 -25.01 -27.64 13.86
N ARG A 193 -23.69 -27.86 13.86
CA ARG A 193 -22.95 -28.33 15.04
C ARG A 193 -23.02 -27.34 16.21
N LYS A 194 -23.11 -26.04 15.94
CA LYS A 194 -23.19 -25.01 16.98
C LYS A 194 -24.56 -24.96 17.66
N TYR A 195 -25.64 -25.26 16.94
CA TYR A 195 -27.02 -25.05 17.42
C TYR A 195 -27.83 -26.34 17.58
N GLN A 196 -27.22 -27.51 17.47
CA GLN A 196 -27.87 -28.81 17.69
C GLN A 196 -28.21 -29.06 19.15
#